data_52cb48dd99c6cfbcf7c0300faae8d9e7
#
_entry.id   52cb48dd99c6cfbcf7c0300faae8d9e7
#
_cell.length_a   1.000
_cell.length_b   1.000
_cell.length_c   1.000
_cell.angle_alpha   90.00
_cell.angle_beta   90.00
_cell.angle_gamma   90.00
#
_symmetry.space_group_name_H-M   'P 1'
#
loop_
_entity.id
_entity.type
_entity.pdbx_description
1 polymer ?
#
loop_
_entity_poly.entity_id
_entity_poly.type
_entity_poly.pdbx_seq_one_letter_code
_entity_poly.pdbx_strand_id
1 'polypeptide(L)'
;MKNTDVSFIQMADPQFGMYSSISKLSESDIAERRERGINIEYTGPVLEGFGKETLLFTEAIEAANQINPDFVVICGDMVHNSDSKEQIQELMRISRLLKEEIKIYWVAGNHDVGDSPTQTDLNEYKERFGEYNYSFQEKNCYFIVINSAICYDPSLVPNEWDNLIYFLEKELQVAATSQYKHRIIFMHHPLYL
;
A
#
# COMPACT_ATOMS: atom_id res chain seq x y z
N MET A 1 29.14 3.79 -19.57
CA MET A 1 28.95 3.42 -18.14
C MET A 1 27.50 2.96 -18.00
N LYS A 2 27.24 1.80 -17.41
CA LYS A 2 25.86 1.39 -17.12
C LYS A 2 25.30 2.37 -16.08
N ASN A 3 24.12 2.94 -16.36
CA ASN A 3 23.44 3.77 -15.37
C ASN A 3 23.11 2.88 -14.14
N THR A 4 23.69 3.22 -12.99
CA THR A 4 23.49 2.49 -11.73
C THR A 4 22.46 3.17 -10.85
N ASP A 5 21.94 4.32 -11.25
CA ASP A 5 20.95 5.07 -10.48
C ASP A 5 19.57 4.40 -10.63
N VAL A 6 18.89 4.24 -9.52
CA VAL A 6 17.52 3.73 -9.45
C VAL A 6 16.56 4.90 -9.39
N SER A 7 15.53 4.86 -10.21
CA SER A 7 14.42 5.81 -10.21
C SER A 7 13.12 5.05 -9.93
N PHE A 8 12.37 5.45 -8.93
CA PHE A 8 11.07 4.85 -8.64
C PHE A 8 10.06 5.92 -8.21
N ILE A 9 8.78 5.58 -8.36
CA ILE A 9 7.67 6.40 -7.87
C ILE A 9 7.03 5.68 -6.71
N GLN A 10 6.91 6.37 -5.57
CA GLN A 10 6.14 5.93 -4.43
C GLN A 10 4.78 6.63 -4.44
N MET A 11 3.73 5.84 -4.37
CA MET A 11 2.35 6.26 -4.16
C MET A 11 1.85 5.65 -2.86
N ALA A 12 0.82 6.23 -2.26
CA ALA A 12 0.13 5.67 -1.09
C ALA A 12 -1.35 6.02 -1.17
N ASP A 13 -2.18 5.21 -0.53
CA ASP A 13 -3.58 5.51 -0.26
C ASP A 13 -4.40 5.88 -1.51
N PRO A 14 -4.37 5.11 -2.61
CA PRO A 14 -5.33 5.34 -3.69
C PRO A 14 -6.78 5.13 -3.24
N GLN A 15 -6.99 4.33 -2.24
CA GLN A 15 -8.12 4.12 -1.34
C GLN A 15 -9.49 4.27 -2.01
N PHE A 16 -9.69 3.50 -3.09
CA PHE A 16 -10.92 3.52 -3.87
C PHE A 16 -12.16 3.35 -2.99
N GLY A 17 -13.08 4.32 -3.05
CA GLY A 17 -14.31 4.37 -2.25
C GLY A 17 -14.23 5.26 -1.00
N MET A 18 -13.06 5.79 -0.64
CA MET A 18 -12.86 6.64 0.53
C MET A 18 -13.68 7.93 0.45
N TYR A 19 -13.63 8.65 -0.67
CA TYR A 19 -14.37 9.91 -0.81
C TYR A 19 -15.88 9.71 -0.72
N SER A 20 -16.42 8.63 -1.30
CA SER A 20 -17.82 8.28 -1.16
C SER A 20 -18.19 7.97 0.29
N SER A 21 -17.34 7.24 1.01
CA SER A 21 -17.54 6.93 2.43
C SER A 21 -17.52 8.20 3.28
N ILE A 22 -16.50 9.05 3.14
CA ILE A 22 -16.37 10.29 3.91
C ILE A 22 -17.54 11.24 3.63
N SER A 23 -17.99 11.34 2.39
CA SER A 23 -19.09 12.25 2.02
C SER A 23 -20.44 11.89 2.62
N LYS A 24 -20.59 10.67 3.14
CA LYS A 24 -21.80 10.14 3.75
C LYS A 24 -21.77 10.13 5.29
N LEU A 25 -20.65 10.54 5.90
CA LEU A 25 -20.52 10.58 7.35
C LEU A 25 -21.54 11.55 7.98
N SER A 26 -22.20 11.10 9.02
CA SER A 26 -23.06 11.95 9.83
C SER A 26 -22.21 12.86 10.75
N GLU A 27 -22.85 13.89 11.32
CA GLU A 27 -22.18 14.74 12.31
C GLU A 27 -21.70 13.94 13.54
N SER A 28 -22.44 12.89 13.92
CA SER A 28 -22.05 11.98 15.02
C SER A 28 -20.80 11.17 14.67
N ASP A 29 -20.71 10.65 13.42
CA ASP A 29 -19.53 9.91 12.97
C ASP A 29 -18.28 10.79 12.93
N ILE A 30 -18.45 12.04 12.49
CA ILE A 30 -17.36 13.03 12.46
C ILE A 30 -16.91 13.38 13.88
N ALA A 31 -17.85 13.54 14.81
CA ALA A 31 -17.54 13.83 16.21
C ALA A 31 -16.78 12.68 16.88
N GLU A 32 -17.21 11.43 16.70
CA GLU A 32 -16.52 10.23 17.20
C GLU A 32 -15.08 10.13 16.66
N ARG A 33 -14.90 10.35 15.36
CA ARG A 33 -13.56 10.33 14.73
C ARG A 33 -12.67 11.43 15.30
N ARG A 34 -13.23 12.61 15.56
CA ARG A 34 -12.49 13.74 16.15
C ARG A 34 -12.02 13.41 17.57
N GLU A 35 -12.82 12.71 18.38
CA GLU A 35 -12.40 12.24 19.71
C GLU A 35 -11.19 11.28 19.63
N ARG A 36 -11.07 10.56 18.54
CA ARG A 36 -9.93 9.68 18.22
C ARG A 36 -8.76 10.42 17.55
N GLY A 37 -8.81 11.75 17.46
CA GLY A 37 -7.77 12.58 16.83
C GLY A 37 -7.85 12.69 15.31
N ILE A 38 -8.89 12.11 14.67
CA ILE A 38 -9.08 12.15 13.22
C ILE A 38 -9.98 13.32 12.86
N ASN A 39 -9.40 14.37 12.29
CA ASN A 39 -10.14 15.54 11.84
C ASN A 39 -10.57 15.38 10.39
N ILE A 40 -11.88 15.26 10.17
CA ILE A 40 -12.47 15.22 8.83
C ILE A 40 -13.29 16.49 8.61
N GLU A 41 -12.96 17.23 7.58
CA GLU A 41 -13.72 18.37 7.10
C GLU A 41 -14.14 18.09 5.64
N TYR A 42 -15.42 17.81 5.46
CA TYR A 42 -16.02 17.65 4.14
C TYR A 42 -17.26 18.50 4.02
N THR A 43 -17.26 19.44 3.10
CA THR A 43 -18.35 20.38 2.85
C THR A 43 -19.00 20.22 1.47
N GLY A 44 -18.58 19.20 0.72
CA GLY A 44 -19.04 18.92 -0.62
C GLY A 44 -20.37 18.15 -0.66
N PRO A 45 -20.90 17.90 -1.86
CA PRO A 45 -22.07 17.04 -2.02
C PRO A 45 -21.74 15.59 -1.70
N VAL A 46 -22.77 14.80 -1.37
CA VAL A 46 -22.63 13.34 -1.24
C VAL A 46 -22.11 12.77 -2.57
N LEU A 47 -21.06 11.98 -2.50
CA LEU A 47 -20.44 11.33 -3.64
C LEU A 47 -20.91 9.88 -3.74
N GLU A 48 -21.09 9.42 -4.96
CA GLU A 48 -21.40 8.03 -5.27
C GLU A 48 -20.26 7.40 -6.06
N GLY A 49 -19.99 6.11 -5.76
CA GLY A 49 -18.90 5.39 -6.41
C GLY A 49 -17.52 5.93 -6.04
N PHE A 50 -16.58 5.80 -6.96
CA PHE A 50 -15.17 6.17 -6.75
C PHE A 50 -14.56 6.94 -7.95
N GLY A 51 -15.40 7.78 -8.59
CA GLY A 51 -14.96 8.54 -9.75
C GLY A 51 -13.82 9.52 -9.47
N LYS A 52 -13.71 10.02 -8.24
CA LYS A 52 -12.62 10.91 -7.84
C LYS A 52 -11.30 10.17 -7.71
N GLU A 53 -11.31 9.02 -7.06
CA GLU A 53 -10.14 8.14 -6.94
C GLU A 53 -9.71 7.63 -8.31
N THR A 54 -10.67 7.25 -9.16
CA THR A 54 -10.44 6.87 -10.56
C THR A 54 -9.66 7.95 -11.31
N LEU A 55 -10.09 9.21 -11.21
CA LEU A 55 -9.43 10.33 -11.88
C LEU A 55 -8.01 10.50 -11.35
N LEU A 56 -7.85 10.65 -10.03
CA LEU A 56 -6.55 10.92 -9.40
C LEU A 56 -5.54 9.79 -9.65
N PHE A 57 -5.98 8.54 -9.52
CA PHE A 57 -5.08 7.42 -9.74
C PHE A 57 -4.73 7.23 -11.22
N THR A 58 -5.66 7.54 -12.14
CA THR A 58 -5.36 7.55 -13.58
C THR A 58 -4.29 8.60 -13.90
N GLU A 59 -4.43 9.83 -13.40
CA GLU A 59 -3.43 10.88 -13.56
C GLU A 59 -2.06 10.48 -13.00
N ALA A 60 -2.04 9.81 -11.84
CA ALA A 60 -0.79 9.31 -11.23
C ALA A 60 -0.12 8.23 -12.10
N ILE A 61 -0.87 7.30 -12.66
CA ILE A 61 -0.36 6.27 -13.57
C ILE A 61 0.13 6.88 -14.90
N GLU A 62 -0.59 7.86 -15.45
CA GLU A 62 -0.15 8.58 -16.64
C GLU A 62 1.15 9.35 -16.40
N ALA A 63 1.28 10.01 -15.23
CA ALA A 63 2.51 10.67 -14.84
C ALA A 63 3.67 9.66 -14.68
N ALA A 64 3.41 8.50 -14.09
CA ALA A 64 4.40 7.43 -14.01
C ALA A 64 4.85 6.95 -15.39
N ASN A 65 3.93 6.81 -16.34
CA ASN A 65 4.25 6.47 -17.73
C ASN A 65 5.13 7.52 -18.43
N GLN A 66 4.92 8.81 -18.10
CA GLN A 66 5.74 9.91 -18.66
C GLN A 66 7.14 9.94 -18.05
N ILE A 67 7.24 9.77 -16.72
CA ILE A 67 8.51 9.75 -15.98
C ILE A 67 9.34 8.53 -16.35
N ASN A 68 8.70 7.40 -16.64
CA ASN A 68 9.31 6.13 -16.99
C ASN A 68 10.32 5.62 -15.95
N PRO A 69 9.91 5.42 -14.69
CA PRO A 69 10.77 4.93 -13.61
C PRO A 69 11.13 3.46 -13.80
N ASP A 70 12.09 2.96 -13.03
CA ASP A 70 12.43 1.54 -13.00
C ASP A 70 11.25 0.71 -12.44
N PHE A 71 10.50 1.28 -11.47
CA PHE A 71 9.29 0.66 -10.90
C PHE A 71 8.38 1.69 -10.20
N VAL A 72 7.18 1.28 -9.87
CA VAL A 72 6.24 1.97 -8.99
C VAL A 72 6.03 1.13 -7.73
N VAL A 73 5.95 1.75 -6.56
CA VAL A 73 5.53 1.10 -5.32
C VAL A 73 4.29 1.81 -4.77
N ILE A 74 3.27 1.05 -4.40
CA ILE A 74 2.04 1.56 -3.79
C ILE A 74 1.99 1.10 -2.34
N CYS A 75 2.16 2.07 -1.43
CA CYS A 75 2.35 1.84 0.01
C CYS A 75 1.02 1.81 0.76
N GLY A 76 0.21 0.80 0.48
CA GLY A 76 -0.97 0.44 1.27
C GLY A 76 -2.24 1.22 0.93
N ASP A 77 -3.33 0.74 1.54
CA ASP A 77 -4.67 1.28 1.42
C ASP A 77 -5.11 1.44 -0.04
N MET A 78 -5.02 0.34 -0.78
CA MET A 78 -5.41 0.30 -2.19
C MET A 78 -6.90 0.54 -2.37
N VAL A 79 -7.71 0.06 -1.45
CA VAL A 79 -9.17 0.18 -1.44
C VAL A 79 -9.66 0.60 -0.06
N HIS A 80 -10.84 1.21 0.02
CA HIS A 80 -11.45 1.57 1.30
C HIS A 80 -12.10 0.37 2.01
N ASN A 81 -12.61 -0.57 1.23
CA ASN A 81 -13.21 -1.82 1.72
C ASN A 81 -12.63 -3.01 0.93
N SER A 82 -11.83 -3.83 1.60
CA SER A 82 -11.20 -5.02 1.02
C SER A 82 -12.18 -6.06 0.48
N ASP A 83 -13.44 -6.07 0.95
CA ASP A 83 -14.49 -6.96 0.44
C ASP A 83 -15.16 -6.45 -0.84
N SER A 84 -14.94 -5.19 -1.20
CA SER A 84 -15.56 -4.61 -2.41
C SER A 84 -14.84 -5.04 -3.68
N LYS A 85 -15.45 -5.97 -4.39
CA LYS A 85 -14.94 -6.41 -5.70
C LYS A 85 -14.87 -5.28 -6.71
N GLU A 86 -15.81 -4.34 -6.66
CA GLU A 86 -15.88 -3.20 -7.57
C GLU A 86 -14.68 -2.26 -7.37
N GLN A 87 -14.33 -1.97 -6.11
CA GLN A 87 -13.16 -1.13 -5.79
C GLN A 87 -11.87 -1.79 -6.28
N ILE A 88 -11.71 -3.09 -6.01
CA ILE A 88 -10.53 -3.86 -6.46
C ILE A 88 -10.46 -3.93 -7.98
N GLN A 89 -11.58 -4.18 -8.66
CA GLN A 89 -11.61 -4.26 -10.11
C GLN A 89 -11.21 -2.93 -10.76
N GLU A 90 -11.68 -1.80 -10.22
CA GLU A 90 -11.34 -0.48 -10.75
C GLU A 90 -9.87 -0.13 -10.51
N LEU A 91 -9.35 -0.37 -9.30
CA LEU A 91 -7.93 -0.25 -8.99
C LEU A 91 -7.09 -1.03 -10.02
N MET A 92 -7.42 -2.31 -10.21
CA MET A 92 -6.68 -3.18 -11.14
C MET A 92 -6.84 -2.76 -12.59
N ARG A 93 -8.00 -2.24 -12.98
CA ARG A 93 -8.24 -1.71 -14.34
C ARG A 93 -7.29 -0.55 -14.64
N ILE A 94 -7.16 0.40 -13.70
CA ILE A 94 -6.29 1.56 -13.88
C ILE A 94 -4.82 1.18 -13.79
N SER A 95 -4.46 0.28 -12.87
CA SER A 95 -3.08 -0.21 -12.74
C SER A 95 -2.54 -0.82 -14.04
N ARG A 96 -3.42 -1.44 -14.85
CA ARG A 96 -3.07 -2.00 -16.16
C ARG A 96 -2.79 -0.95 -17.25
N LEU A 97 -3.05 0.33 -16.98
CA LEU A 97 -2.66 1.42 -17.88
C LEU A 97 -1.18 1.79 -17.73
N LEU A 98 -0.50 1.29 -16.69
CA LEU A 98 0.94 1.41 -16.56
C LEU A 98 1.62 0.58 -17.66
N LYS A 99 2.70 1.10 -18.23
CA LYS A 99 3.49 0.40 -19.24
C LYS A 99 3.98 -0.94 -18.71
N GLU A 100 3.96 -1.99 -19.56
CA GLU A 100 4.29 -3.36 -19.18
C GLU A 100 5.71 -3.53 -18.60
N GLU A 101 6.65 -2.69 -19.03
CA GLU A 101 8.02 -2.70 -18.54
C GLU A 101 8.18 -2.12 -17.14
N ILE A 102 7.20 -1.36 -16.62
CA ILE A 102 7.23 -0.76 -15.30
C ILE A 102 6.46 -1.65 -14.32
N LYS A 103 7.17 -2.28 -13.39
CA LYS A 103 6.54 -3.11 -12.37
C LYS A 103 5.84 -2.28 -11.30
N ILE A 104 4.73 -2.82 -10.77
CA ILE A 104 4.12 -2.33 -9.54
C ILE A 104 4.50 -3.29 -8.41
N TYR A 105 4.99 -2.72 -7.29
CA TYR A 105 5.18 -3.41 -6.02
C TYR A 105 4.11 -2.95 -5.04
N TRP A 106 3.41 -3.92 -4.43
CA TRP A 106 2.28 -3.67 -3.55
C TRP A 106 2.71 -3.83 -2.09
N VAL A 107 2.36 -2.86 -1.25
CA VAL A 107 2.56 -2.90 0.20
C VAL A 107 1.19 -2.97 0.86
N ALA A 108 0.99 -3.85 1.83
CA ALA A 108 -0.29 -3.95 2.52
C ALA A 108 -0.52 -2.77 3.46
N GLY A 109 -1.70 -2.15 3.39
CA GLY A 109 -2.22 -1.19 4.35
C GLY A 109 -3.32 -1.80 5.23
N ASN A 110 -3.75 -1.07 6.26
CA ASN A 110 -4.79 -1.58 7.16
C ASN A 110 -6.16 -1.71 6.50
N HIS A 111 -6.50 -0.89 5.51
CA HIS A 111 -7.73 -1.08 4.74
C HIS A 111 -7.69 -2.31 3.82
N ASP A 112 -6.50 -2.86 3.55
CA ASP A 112 -6.34 -4.03 2.71
C ASP A 112 -6.39 -5.35 3.48
N VAL A 113 -5.94 -5.34 4.77
CA VAL A 113 -5.81 -6.56 5.60
C VAL A 113 -6.42 -6.43 7.01
N GLY A 114 -6.98 -5.27 7.36
CA GLY A 114 -7.47 -4.95 8.71
C GLY A 114 -6.39 -4.41 9.65
N ASP A 115 -6.82 -3.63 10.68
CA ASP A 115 -5.92 -3.16 11.75
C ASP A 115 -5.39 -4.33 12.60
N SER A 116 -6.20 -5.38 12.76
CA SER A 116 -5.86 -6.66 13.40
C SER A 116 -6.12 -7.77 12.40
N PRO A 117 -5.15 -8.05 11.50
CA PRO A 117 -5.37 -8.97 10.38
C PRO A 117 -5.66 -10.39 10.86
N THR A 118 -6.59 -11.05 10.17
CA THR A 118 -6.82 -12.49 10.31
C THR A 118 -6.03 -13.26 9.25
N GLN A 119 -5.91 -14.58 9.42
CA GLN A 119 -5.29 -15.42 8.38
C GLN A 119 -6.07 -15.38 7.06
N THR A 120 -7.39 -15.20 7.12
CA THR A 120 -8.22 -15.06 5.92
C THR A 120 -7.86 -13.77 5.17
N ASP A 121 -7.78 -12.64 5.86
CA ASP A 121 -7.43 -11.35 5.26
C ASP A 121 -6.05 -11.39 4.58
N LEU A 122 -5.07 -12.01 5.25
CA LEU A 122 -3.72 -12.17 4.70
C LEU A 122 -3.71 -13.07 3.45
N ASN A 123 -4.49 -14.16 3.46
CA ASN A 123 -4.59 -15.05 2.30
C ASN A 123 -5.28 -14.34 1.12
N GLU A 124 -6.37 -13.61 1.36
CA GLU A 124 -7.07 -12.85 0.33
C GLU A 124 -6.20 -11.74 -0.26
N TYR A 125 -5.44 -11.03 0.59
CA TYR A 125 -4.45 -10.07 0.10
C TYR A 125 -3.43 -10.75 -0.82
N LYS A 126 -2.89 -11.88 -0.40
CA LYS A 126 -1.89 -12.63 -1.15
C LYS A 126 -2.41 -13.11 -2.51
N GLU A 127 -3.66 -13.54 -2.58
CA GLU A 127 -4.30 -13.93 -3.85
C GLU A 127 -4.46 -12.75 -4.82
N ARG A 128 -4.67 -11.53 -4.30
CA ARG A 128 -4.94 -10.33 -5.09
C ARG A 128 -3.67 -9.61 -5.53
N PHE A 129 -2.70 -9.47 -4.61
CA PHE A 129 -1.54 -8.59 -4.76
C PHE A 129 -0.19 -9.30 -4.66
N GLY A 130 -0.17 -10.57 -4.28
CA GLY A 130 1.05 -11.34 -4.02
C GLY A 130 1.49 -11.30 -2.56
N GLU A 131 2.73 -11.68 -2.31
CA GLU A 131 3.28 -11.74 -0.94
C GLU A 131 3.20 -10.37 -0.24
N TYR A 132 2.91 -10.37 1.07
CA TYR A 132 2.84 -9.16 1.89
C TYR A 132 4.14 -8.85 2.65
N ASN A 133 5.04 -9.84 2.75
CA ASN A 133 6.42 -9.67 3.21
C ASN A 133 7.36 -10.25 2.15
N TYR A 134 8.15 -9.42 1.50
CA TYR A 134 9.05 -9.86 0.44
C TYR A 134 10.20 -8.87 0.22
N SER A 135 11.20 -9.28 -0.52
CA SER A 135 12.30 -8.42 -0.93
C SER A 135 12.54 -8.50 -2.44
N PHE A 136 13.14 -7.47 -2.97
CA PHE A 136 13.58 -7.43 -4.35
C PHE A 136 14.82 -6.56 -4.52
N GLN A 137 15.43 -6.70 -5.68
CA GLN A 137 16.65 -5.96 -6.03
C GLN A 137 16.40 -5.18 -7.31
N GLU A 138 16.85 -3.94 -7.34
CA GLU A 138 16.93 -3.18 -8.56
C GLU A 138 18.29 -2.48 -8.62
N LYS A 139 19.08 -2.80 -9.65
CA LYS A 139 20.46 -2.29 -9.83
C LYS A 139 21.32 -2.50 -8.57
N ASN A 140 21.72 -1.43 -7.90
CA ASN A 140 22.56 -1.44 -6.70
C ASN A 140 21.79 -1.19 -5.39
N CYS A 141 20.47 -1.32 -5.44
CA CYS A 141 19.58 -1.11 -4.29
C CYS A 141 18.91 -2.43 -3.88
N TYR A 142 18.71 -2.60 -2.58
CA TYR A 142 17.96 -3.69 -1.98
C TYR A 142 16.71 -3.15 -1.31
N PHE A 143 15.58 -3.72 -1.65
CA PHE A 143 14.28 -3.29 -1.17
C PHE A 143 13.62 -4.40 -0.37
N ILE A 144 13.05 -4.05 0.78
CA ILE A 144 12.29 -4.96 1.64
C ILE A 144 10.89 -4.37 1.77
N VAL A 145 9.89 -5.19 1.60
CA VAL A 145 8.48 -4.82 1.81
C VAL A 145 7.96 -5.61 3.00
N ILE A 146 7.32 -4.92 3.94
CA ILE A 146 6.72 -5.54 5.12
C ILE A 146 5.27 -5.10 5.30
N ASN A 147 4.44 -6.04 5.77
CA ASN A 147 3.09 -5.74 6.22
C ASN A 147 3.12 -5.16 7.63
N SER A 148 3.00 -3.85 7.73
CA SER A 148 3.05 -3.14 9.00
C SER A 148 1.79 -3.26 9.86
N ALA A 149 0.67 -3.78 9.33
CA ALA A 149 -0.50 -4.12 10.15
C ALA A 149 -0.18 -5.24 11.16
N ILE A 150 0.69 -6.20 10.78
CA ILE A 150 1.21 -7.21 11.71
C ILE A 150 2.06 -6.58 12.82
N CYS A 151 2.77 -5.48 12.52
CA CYS A 151 3.51 -4.74 13.56
C CYS A 151 2.58 -3.98 14.51
N TYR A 152 1.43 -3.54 14.02
CA TYR A 152 0.45 -2.79 14.79
C TYR A 152 -0.34 -3.69 15.75
N ASP A 153 -0.96 -4.75 15.25
CA ASP A 153 -1.69 -5.73 16.07
C ASP A 153 -1.66 -7.15 15.46
N PRO A 154 -0.75 -8.02 15.92
CA PRO A 154 -0.67 -9.41 15.48
C PRO A 154 -1.57 -10.37 16.29
N SER A 155 -2.47 -9.88 17.14
CA SER A 155 -3.19 -10.69 18.15
C SER A 155 -3.97 -11.86 17.55
N LEU A 156 -4.50 -11.71 16.34
CA LEU A 156 -5.24 -12.76 15.63
C LEU A 156 -4.35 -13.67 14.77
N VAL A 157 -3.10 -13.30 14.58
CA VAL A 157 -2.10 -14.04 13.78
C VAL A 157 -0.72 -14.00 14.47
N PRO A 158 -0.60 -14.46 15.71
CA PRO A 158 0.63 -14.30 16.50
C PRO A 158 1.87 -14.93 15.84
N ASN A 159 1.72 -16.02 15.10
CA ASN A 159 2.82 -16.63 14.36
C ASN A 159 3.36 -15.75 13.23
N GLU A 160 2.53 -14.84 12.66
CA GLU A 160 2.96 -13.93 11.62
C GLU A 160 3.91 -12.84 12.13
N TRP A 161 3.82 -12.48 13.40
CA TRP A 161 4.82 -11.63 14.04
C TRP A 161 6.21 -12.30 14.05
N ASP A 162 6.30 -13.54 14.50
CA ASP A 162 7.57 -14.26 14.53
C ASP A 162 8.12 -14.49 13.12
N ASN A 163 7.25 -14.81 12.16
CA ASN A 163 7.59 -14.96 10.76
C ASN A 163 8.13 -13.64 10.17
N LEU A 164 7.52 -12.51 10.49
CA LEU A 164 7.96 -11.19 10.02
C LEU A 164 9.34 -10.83 10.59
N ILE A 165 9.56 -11.03 11.89
CA ILE A 165 10.84 -10.75 12.53
C ILE A 165 11.93 -11.64 11.92
N TYR A 166 11.68 -12.94 11.78
CA TYR A 166 12.64 -13.86 11.16
C TYR A 166 12.96 -13.46 9.71
N PHE A 167 11.92 -13.11 8.92
CA PHE A 167 12.07 -12.61 7.55
C PHE A 167 12.95 -11.36 7.53
N LEU A 168 12.62 -10.37 8.37
CA LEU A 168 13.33 -9.09 8.40
C LEU A 168 14.81 -9.27 8.81
N GLU A 169 15.09 -10.06 9.83
CA GLU A 169 16.47 -10.38 10.25
C GLU A 169 17.26 -11.03 9.13
N LYS A 170 16.68 -12.01 8.44
CA LYS A 170 17.30 -12.69 7.31
C LYS A 170 17.59 -11.73 6.17
N GLU A 171 16.62 -10.92 5.78
CA GLU A 171 16.77 -9.99 4.66
C GLU A 171 17.77 -8.87 4.97
N LEU A 172 17.82 -8.39 6.21
CA LEU A 172 18.83 -7.42 6.65
C LEU A 172 20.24 -8.03 6.64
N GLN A 173 20.41 -9.31 7.00
CA GLN A 173 21.70 -10.00 6.91
C GLN A 173 22.12 -10.12 5.43
N VAL A 174 21.23 -10.53 4.54
CA VAL A 174 21.51 -10.58 3.09
C VAL A 174 21.92 -9.20 2.59
N ALA A 175 21.16 -8.18 2.92
CA ALA A 175 21.44 -6.81 2.52
C ALA A 175 22.79 -6.30 3.07
N ALA A 176 23.18 -6.69 4.31
CA ALA A 176 24.43 -6.26 4.93
C ALA A 176 25.67 -6.88 4.27
N THR A 177 25.60 -8.13 3.82
CA THR A 177 26.71 -8.85 3.21
C THR A 177 26.90 -8.58 1.72
N SER A 178 25.92 -7.95 1.07
CA SER A 178 25.91 -7.69 -0.36
C SER A 178 26.52 -6.33 -0.70
N GLN A 179 26.85 -6.14 -1.98
CA GLN A 179 27.40 -4.89 -2.51
C GLN A 179 26.33 -3.81 -2.76
N TYR A 180 25.16 -3.91 -2.12
CA TYR A 180 24.11 -2.92 -2.31
C TYR A 180 24.49 -1.59 -1.66
N LYS A 181 24.34 -0.54 -2.45
CA LYS A 181 24.65 0.83 -2.03
C LYS A 181 23.56 1.41 -1.12
N HIS A 182 22.31 1.06 -1.40
CA HIS A 182 21.14 1.50 -0.64
C HIS A 182 20.28 0.33 -0.22
N ARG A 183 19.67 0.45 0.96
CA ARG A 183 18.73 -0.50 1.56
C ARG A 183 17.52 0.29 1.97
N ILE A 184 16.36 -0.07 1.44
CA ILE A 184 15.12 0.68 1.62
C ILE A 184 14.04 -0.29 2.06
N ILE A 185 13.29 0.08 3.10
CA ILE A 185 12.13 -0.69 3.58
C ILE A 185 10.88 0.11 3.24
N PHE A 186 9.92 -0.55 2.59
CA PHE A 186 8.59 -0.01 2.34
C PHE A 186 7.60 -0.62 3.31
N MET A 187 6.80 0.22 3.93
CA MET A 187 5.69 -0.13 4.81
C MET A 187 4.60 0.93 4.71
N HIS A 188 3.39 0.60 5.16
CA HIS A 188 2.27 1.54 5.14
C HIS A 188 2.26 2.43 6.40
N HIS A 189 2.19 1.83 7.59
CA HIS A 189 2.16 2.62 8.83
C HIS A 189 3.49 3.33 9.08
N PRO A 190 3.46 4.60 9.50
CA PRO A 190 4.68 5.30 9.90
C PRO A 190 5.28 4.66 11.18
N LEU A 191 6.61 4.75 11.33
CA LEU A 191 7.31 4.23 12.51
C LEU A 191 7.00 5.02 13.80
N TYR A 192 6.50 6.24 13.64
CA TYR A 192 6.18 7.15 14.74
C TYR A 192 4.78 7.71 14.51
N LEU A 193 3.90 7.52 15.46
CA LEU A 193 2.58 8.15 15.57
C LEU A 193 2.59 9.11 16.76
#